data_bb03fe9a5a2626dc37f234813330fb5a
#
_entry.id   bb03fe9a5a2626dc37f234813330fb5a
#
_cell.length_a   1.000
_cell.length_b   1.000
_cell.length_c   1.000
_cell.angle_alpha   90.00
_cell.angle_beta   90.00
_cell.angle_gamma   90.00
#
_symmetry.space_group_name_H-M   'P 1'
#
loop_
_entity.id
_entity.type
_entity.pdbx_description
1 polymer ?
#
loop_
_entity_poly.entity_id
_entity_poly.type
_entity_poly.pdbx_seq_one_letter_code
_entity_poly.pdbx_strand_id
1 'polypeptide(L)'
;MLSKELMREVILEHVQAENVNDPGRVLATYSRENPVFEDVPSGVRYAGGEQIVANYRHLWDGFPNLQREITRWTFGEDAAVIELTLSGKHEGSFRGIAPGGREASLRVIAHFQFDAEGRIQQETAYYDALTFMRQLGIAPGT
;
A
#
# COMPACT_ATOMS: atom_id res chain seq x y z
N MET A 1 12.01 -9.30 20.45
CA MET A 1 10.69 -9.52 19.82
C MET A 1 9.80 -8.32 20.08
N LEU A 2 9.19 -7.80 19.05
CA LEU A 2 8.30 -6.63 19.15
C LEU A 2 6.93 -7.03 19.70
N SER A 3 6.29 -6.13 20.45
CA SER A 3 4.93 -6.37 20.92
C SER A 3 3.91 -6.18 19.80
N LYS A 4 2.77 -6.86 19.92
CA LYS A 4 1.63 -6.66 19.01
C LYS A 4 1.17 -5.21 19.01
N GLU A 5 1.16 -4.59 20.20
CA GLU A 5 0.73 -3.20 20.38
C GLU A 5 1.61 -2.25 19.59
N LEU A 6 2.94 -2.45 19.63
CA LEU A 6 3.86 -1.60 18.86
C LEU A 6 3.67 -1.78 17.36
N MET A 7 3.59 -3.03 16.89
CA MET A 7 3.36 -3.31 15.48
C MET A 7 2.03 -2.70 15.00
N ARG A 8 0.99 -2.80 15.81
CA ARG A 8 -0.31 -2.20 15.50
C ARG A 8 -0.22 -0.69 15.38
N GLU A 9 0.45 -0.03 16.34
CA GLU A 9 0.62 1.43 16.31
C GLU A 9 1.34 1.90 15.05
N VAL A 10 2.42 1.22 14.66
CA VAL A 10 3.19 1.57 13.47
C VAL A 10 2.35 1.41 12.21
N ILE A 11 1.62 0.30 12.09
CA ILE A 11 0.76 0.06 10.93
C ILE A 11 -0.39 1.06 10.87
N LEU A 12 -1.01 1.40 12.01
CA LEU A 12 -2.08 2.40 12.05
C LEU A 12 -1.57 3.77 11.59
N GLU A 13 -0.40 4.21 12.05
CA GLU A 13 0.22 5.46 11.59
C GLU A 13 0.52 5.39 10.10
N HIS A 14 1.05 4.27 9.63
CA HIS A 14 1.35 4.04 8.22
C HIS A 14 0.09 4.22 7.35
N VAL A 15 -0.98 3.50 7.68
CA VAL A 15 -2.23 3.54 6.91
C VAL A 15 -2.90 4.92 7.02
N GLN A 16 -2.88 5.55 8.17
CA GLN A 16 -3.42 6.90 8.34
C GLN A 16 -2.67 7.92 7.48
N ALA A 17 -1.34 7.82 7.45
CA ALA A 17 -0.51 8.68 6.62
C ALA A 17 -0.79 8.46 5.13
N GLU A 18 -0.99 7.21 4.72
CA GLU A 18 -1.41 6.88 3.36
C GLU A 18 -2.76 7.53 3.02
N ASN A 19 -3.71 7.48 3.93
CA ASN A 19 -5.07 7.99 3.72
C ASN A 19 -5.16 9.52 3.63
N VAL A 20 -4.13 10.22 4.10
CA VAL A 20 -4.04 11.68 3.97
C VAL A 20 -2.98 12.12 2.96
N ASN A 21 -2.46 11.19 2.18
CA ASN A 21 -1.47 11.44 1.12
C ASN A 21 -0.23 12.18 1.64
N ASP A 22 0.28 11.76 2.79
CA ASP A 22 1.47 12.35 3.42
C ASP A 22 2.68 11.42 3.26
N PRO A 23 3.53 11.65 2.24
CA PRO A 23 4.64 10.74 1.97
C PRO A 23 5.71 10.77 3.07
N GLY A 24 5.92 11.91 3.71
CA GLY A 24 6.89 12.02 4.80
C GLY A 24 6.49 11.17 6.00
N ARG A 25 5.21 11.22 6.38
CA ARG A 25 4.69 10.38 7.47
C ARG A 25 4.73 8.90 7.12
N VAL A 26 4.38 8.54 5.88
CA VAL A 26 4.48 7.15 5.43
C VAL A 26 5.92 6.67 5.54
N LEU A 27 6.86 7.45 4.98
CA LEU A 27 8.27 7.05 4.99
C LEU A 27 8.84 6.95 6.40
N ALA A 28 8.36 7.77 7.34
CA ALA A 28 8.80 7.71 8.74
C ALA A 28 8.46 6.38 9.43
N THR A 29 7.49 5.62 8.91
CA THR A 29 7.17 4.29 9.43
C THR A 29 8.09 3.19 8.91
N TYR A 30 8.80 3.45 7.83
CA TYR A 30 9.75 2.50 7.24
C TYR A 30 11.11 2.57 7.91
N SER A 31 11.86 1.46 7.81
CA SER A 31 13.25 1.39 8.24
C SER A 31 14.07 2.46 7.52
N ARG A 32 15.09 2.97 8.21
CA ARG A 32 16.04 3.93 7.62
C ARG A 32 17.06 3.26 6.71
N GLU A 33 17.21 1.95 6.85
CA GLU A 33 18.18 1.17 6.08
C GLU A 33 17.46 0.22 5.14
N ASN A 34 17.59 0.48 3.85
CA ASN A 34 17.12 -0.40 2.77
C ASN A 34 15.67 -0.88 2.90
N PRO A 35 14.71 0.02 3.15
CA PRO A 35 13.30 -0.40 3.19
C PRO A 35 12.83 -0.84 1.81
N VAL A 36 11.87 -1.77 1.79
CA VAL A 36 11.34 -2.32 0.54
C VAL A 36 9.83 -2.33 0.58
N PHE A 37 9.23 -1.93 -0.52
CA PHE A 37 7.83 -2.20 -0.83
C PHE A 37 7.77 -3.08 -2.09
N GLU A 38 7.10 -4.21 -2.00
CA GLU A 38 6.90 -5.12 -3.13
C GLU A 38 5.42 -5.20 -3.48
N ASP A 39 5.12 -4.90 -4.74
CA ASP A 39 3.78 -5.06 -5.32
C ASP A 39 3.77 -6.36 -6.13
N VAL A 40 3.26 -7.41 -5.52
CA VAL A 40 3.29 -8.76 -6.12
C VAL A 40 2.53 -8.82 -7.44
N PRO A 41 1.31 -8.27 -7.57
CA PRO A 41 0.57 -8.36 -8.83
C PRO A 41 1.26 -7.71 -10.02
N SER A 42 1.99 -6.62 -9.81
CA SER A 42 2.73 -5.95 -10.89
C SER A 42 4.13 -6.51 -11.09
N GLY A 43 4.63 -7.27 -10.10
CA GLY A 43 6.00 -7.79 -10.12
C GLY A 43 7.06 -6.73 -9.85
N VAL A 44 6.68 -5.56 -9.33
CA VAL A 44 7.62 -4.46 -9.08
C VAL A 44 8.04 -4.43 -7.63
N ARG A 45 9.34 -4.24 -7.42
CA ARG A 45 9.96 -4.09 -6.10
C ARG A 45 10.55 -2.69 -6.01
N TYR A 46 10.10 -1.91 -5.05
CA TYR A 46 10.58 -0.57 -4.79
C TYR A 46 11.57 -0.63 -3.64
N ALA A 47 12.84 -0.36 -3.91
CA ALA A 47 13.92 -0.45 -2.94
C ALA A 47 14.40 0.95 -2.56
N GLY A 48 14.36 1.25 -1.26
CA GLY A 48 14.77 2.54 -0.72
C GLY A 48 13.64 3.56 -0.66
N GLY A 49 13.80 4.53 0.24
CA GLY A 49 12.75 5.51 0.51
C GLY A 49 12.35 6.34 -0.71
N GLU A 50 13.30 6.69 -1.56
CA GLU A 50 13.05 7.48 -2.75
C GLU A 50 12.11 6.76 -3.72
N GLN A 51 12.36 5.49 -3.98
CA GLN A 51 11.52 4.68 -4.86
C GLN A 51 10.13 4.45 -4.25
N ILE A 52 10.07 4.21 -2.94
CA ILE A 52 8.79 4.02 -2.23
C ILE A 52 7.94 5.28 -2.34
N VAL A 53 8.51 6.45 -2.09
CA VAL A 53 7.78 7.72 -2.20
C VAL A 53 7.32 7.96 -3.64
N ALA A 54 8.16 7.68 -4.63
CA ALA A 54 7.79 7.83 -6.03
C ALA A 54 6.58 6.95 -6.39
N ASN A 55 6.53 5.72 -5.88
CA ASN A 55 5.37 4.84 -6.08
C ASN A 55 4.09 5.43 -5.49
N TYR A 56 4.14 5.97 -4.26
CA TYR A 56 2.98 6.62 -3.66
C TYR A 56 2.51 7.83 -4.47
N ARG A 57 3.42 8.64 -4.97
CA ARG A 57 3.06 9.81 -5.79
C ARG A 57 2.34 9.40 -7.07
N HIS A 58 2.82 8.35 -7.74
CA HIS A 58 2.12 7.82 -8.91
C HIS A 58 0.71 7.34 -8.58
N LEU A 59 0.57 6.65 -7.45
CA LEU A 59 -0.72 6.14 -7.01
C LEU A 59 -1.69 7.29 -6.69
N TRP A 60 -1.24 8.30 -5.97
CA TRP A 60 -2.05 9.46 -5.62
C TRP A 60 -2.36 10.37 -6.81
N ASP A 61 -1.48 10.42 -7.81
CA ASP A 61 -1.76 11.14 -9.06
C ASP A 61 -2.97 10.52 -9.77
N GLY A 62 -3.06 9.20 -9.78
CA GLY A 62 -4.18 8.49 -10.40
C GLY A 62 -5.44 8.47 -9.53
N PHE A 63 -5.25 8.33 -8.22
CA PHE A 63 -6.31 8.17 -7.24
C PHE A 63 -6.08 9.12 -6.06
N PRO A 64 -6.39 10.42 -6.20
CA PRO A 64 -6.06 11.41 -5.16
C PRO A 64 -6.87 11.25 -3.87
N ASN A 65 -7.98 10.53 -3.91
CA ASN A 65 -8.86 10.30 -2.76
C ASN A 65 -8.84 8.84 -2.29
N LEU A 66 -7.73 8.16 -2.50
CA LEU A 66 -7.58 6.75 -2.13
C LEU A 66 -7.69 6.56 -0.62
N GLN A 67 -8.53 5.60 -0.19
CA GLN A 67 -8.76 5.29 1.22
C GLN A 67 -8.54 3.81 1.48
N ARG A 68 -8.05 3.52 2.67
CA ARG A 68 -7.81 2.16 3.15
C ARG A 68 -8.54 1.96 4.47
N GLU A 69 -9.28 0.85 4.56
CA GLU A 69 -9.97 0.44 5.78
C GLU A 69 -9.49 -0.95 6.18
N ILE A 70 -8.84 -1.04 7.33
CA ILE A 70 -8.34 -2.33 7.84
C ILE A 70 -9.52 -3.13 8.39
N THR A 71 -9.66 -4.38 7.90
CA THR A 71 -10.77 -5.26 8.31
C THR A 71 -10.32 -6.44 9.16
N ARG A 72 -9.04 -6.82 9.10
CA ARG A 72 -8.52 -7.94 9.88
C ARG A 72 -7.04 -7.77 10.16
N TRP A 73 -6.62 -8.21 11.36
CA TRP A 73 -5.23 -8.21 11.82
C TRP A 73 -4.78 -9.63 12.12
N THR A 74 -3.57 -9.96 11.75
CA THR A 74 -2.90 -11.20 12.13
C THR A 74 -1.46 -10.86 12.49
N PHE A 75 -0.99 -11.33 13.65
CA PHE A 75 0.35 -11.02 14.15
C PHE A 75 1.20 -12.28 14.23
N GLY A 76 2.45 -12.15 13.79
CA GLY A 76 3.48 -13.15 13.97
C GLY A 76 4.65 -12.58 14.74
N GLU A 77 5.76 -13.28 14.75
CA GLU A 77 6.99 -12.82 15.35
C GLU A 77 7.63 -11.74 14.46
N ASP A 78 7.71 -10.52 14.98
CA ASP A 78 8.23 -9.34 14.26
C ASP A 78 7.62 -9.14 12.87
N ALA A 79 6.40 -9.59 12.70
CA ALA A 79 5.65 -9.49 11.45
C ALA A 79 4.16 -9.34 11.73
N ALA A 80 3.45 -8.70 10.82
CA ALA A 80 2.01 -8.60 10.88
C ALA A 80 1.41 -8.63 9.47
N VAL A 81 0.20 -9.15 9.39
CA VAL A 81 -0.58 -9.15 8.15
C VAL A 81 -1.87 -8.39 8.42
N ILE A 82 -2.23 -7.50 7.53
CA ILE A 82 -3.55 -6.88 7.55
C ILE A 82 -4.32 -7.23 6.29
N GLU A 83 -5.62 -7.40 6.44
CA GLU A 83 -6.56 -7.40 5.32
C GLU A 83 -7.23 -6.04 5.33
N LEU A 84 -7.31 -5.41 4.18
CA LEU A 84 -7.91 -4.09 4.06
C LEU A 84 -8.74 -3.98 2.79
N THR A 85 -9.66 -3.02 2.79
CA THR A 85 -10.35 -2.57 1.59
C THR A 85 -9.71 -1.27 1.14
N LEU A 86 -9.25 -1.26 -0.10
CA LEU A 86 -8.68 -0.09 -0.77
C LEU A 86 -9.71 0.43 -1.74
N SER A 87 -10.09 1.70 -1.63
CA SER A 87 -11.10 2.29 -2.50
C SER A 87 -10.69 3.69 -2.95
N GLY A 88 -11.10 4.06 -4.15
CA GLY A 88 -10.84 5.38 -4.70
C GLY A 88 -11.41 5.54 -6.10
N LYS A 89 -11.39 6.76 -6.58
CA LYS A 89 -11.87 7.13 -7.90
C LYS A 89 -10.71 7.45 -8.82
N HIS A 90 -10.72 6.90 -10.02
CA HIS A 90 -9.69 7.12 -11.03
C HIS A 90 -9.86 8.52 -11.63
N GLU A 91 -9.17 9.50 -11.10
CA GLU A 91 -9.33 10.91 -11.47
C GLU A 91 -8.11 11.51 -12.17
N GLY A 92 -6.99 10.80 -12.17
CA GLY A 92 -5.77 11.22 -12.85
C GLY A 92 -5.16 10.09 -13.66
N SER A 93 -4.12 10.39 -14.43
CA SER A 93 -3.41 9.37 -15.18
C SER A 93 -2.76 8.37 -14.23
N PHE A 94 -2.90 7.09 -14.52
CA PHE A 94 -2.33 6.01 -13.73
C PHE A 94 -1.67 4.99 -14.65
N ARG A 95 -0.35 4.83 -14.54
CA ARG A 95 0.46 3.91 -15.36
C ARG A 95 0.18 4.08 -16.87
N GLY A 96 0.08 5.33 -17.30
CA GLY A 96 -0.21 5.65 -18.70
C GLY A 96 -1.67 5.51 -19.11
N ILE A 97 -2.56 5.18 -18.18
CA ILE A 97 -3.99 5.03 -18.44
C ILE A 97 -4.69 6.34 -18.09
N ALA A 98 -5.41 6.90 -19.06
CA ALA A 98 -6.18 8.12 -18.85
C ALA A 98 -7.31 7.90 -17.85
N PRO A 99 -7.67 8.92 -17.03
CA PRO A 99 -8.71 8.78 -16.03
C PRO A 99 -10.08 8.53 -16.67
N GLY A 100 -10.76 7.47 -16.19
CA GLY A 100 -12.11 7.13 -16.63
C GLY A 100 -13.19 7.58 -15.68
N GLY A 101 -12.83 8.14 -14.53
CA GLY A 101 -13.79 8.54 -13.50
C GLY A 101 -14.47 7.39 -12.79
N ARG A 102 -13.99 6.16 -12.96
CA ARG A 102 -14.56 4.96 -12.35
C ARG A 102 -14.06 4.79 -10.93
N GLU A 103 -14.91 4.26 -10.08
CA GLU A 103 -14.52 3.88 -8.72
C GLU A 103 -13.96 2.48 -8.71
N ALA A 104 -12.90 2.28 -7.93
CA ALA A 104 -12.31 0.98 -7.67
C ALA A 104 -12.41 0.66 -6.18
N SER A 105 -12.67 -0.61 -5.88
CA SER A 105 -12.69 -1.12 -4.52
C SER A 105 -12.08 -2.51 -4.53
N LEU A 106 -10.98 -2.68 -3.80
CA LEU A 106 -10.22 -3.92 -3.79
C LEU A 106 -10.02 -4.43 -2.38
N ARG A 107 -9.98 -5.74 -2.26
CA ARG A 107 -9.44 -6.36 -1.06
C ARG A 107 -7.94 -6.54 -1.27
N VAL A 108 -7.17 -6.09 -0.28
CA VAL A 108 -5.71 -6.15 -0.30
C VAL A 108 -5.24 -6.85 0.96
N ILE A 109 -4.23 -7.71 0.81
CA ILE A 109 -3.48 -8.27 1.92
C ILE A 109 -2.12 -7.60 1.91
N ALA A 110 -1.73 -6.99 3.01
CA ALA A 110 -0.40 -6.41 3.17
C ALA A 110 0.34 -7.14 4.29
N HIS A 111 1.51 -7.64 3.95
CA HIS A 111 2.41 -8.33 4.88
C HIS A 111 3.53 -7.36 5.26
N PHE A 112 3.73 -7.17 6.57
CA PHE A 112 4.75 -6.28 7.10
C PHE A 112 5.80 -7.08 7.86
N GLN A 113 7.06 -6.88 7.53
CA GLN A 113 8.20 -7.34 8.34
C GLN A 113 8.83 -6.12 8.98
N PHE A 114 9.13 -6.23 10.27
CA PHE A 114 9.69 -5.13 11.06
C PHE A 114 11.18 -5.34 11.32
N ASP A 115 11.90 -4.24 11.41
CA ASP A 115 13.30 -4.28 11.87
C ASP A 115 13.34 -4.31 13.42
N ALA A 116 14.56 -4.39 13.96
CA ALA A 116 14.75 -4.49 15.42
C ALA A 116 14.26 -3.26 16.18
N GLU A 117 14.12 -2.11 15.51
CA GLU A 117 13.65 -0.87 16.13
C GLU A 117 12.13 -0.70 16.04
N GLY A 118 11.44 -1.62 15.38
CA GLY A 118 9.98 -1.55 15.23
C GLY A 118 9.51 -0.76 14.03
N ARG A 119 10.38 -0.51 13.05
CA ARG A 119 10.01 0.10 11.79
C ARG A 119 9.79 -0.96 10.72
N ILE A 120 9.04 -0.60 9.69
CA ILE A 120 8.73 -1.52 8.60
C ILE A 120 9.97 -1.71 7.72
N GLN A 121 10.54 -2.91 7.74
CA GLN A 121 11.65 -3.26 6.87
C GLN A 121 11.17 -3.59 5.47
N GLN A 122 10.07 -4.32 5.37
CA GLN A 122 9.46 -4.66 4.08
C GLN A 122 7.95 -4.75 4.21
N GLU A 123 7.25 -4.13 3.28
CA GLU A 123 5.83 -4.33 3.05
C GLU A 123 5.64 -5.05 1.73
N THR A 124 4.78 -6.08 1.71
CA THR A 124 4.46 -6.85 0.51
C THR A 124 2.95 -6.84 0.32
N ALA A 125 2.48 -6.35 -0.80
CA ALA A 125 1.05 -6.23 -1.09
C ALA A 125 0.59 -7.28 -2.11
N TYR A 126 -0.56 -7.87 -1.81
CA TYR A 126 -1.22 -8.87 -2.66
C TYR A 126 -2.65 -8.42 -2.93
N TYR A 127 -3.04 -8.41 -4.18
CA TYR A 127 -4.41 -8.12 -4.59
C TYR A 127 -4.66 -8.71 -5.98
N ASP A 128 -5.92 -8.76 -6.39
CA ASP A 128 -6.29 -9.27 -7.70
C ASP A 128 -6.21 -8.15 -8.74
N ALA A 129 -5.13 -8.13 -9.51
CA ALA A 129 -4.90 -7.12 -10.53
C ALA A 129 -5.95 -7.15 -11.64
N LEU A 130 -6.45 -8.33 -11.99
CA LEU A 130 -7.49 -8.45 -13.01
C LEU A 130 -8.80 -7.79 -12.57
N THR A 131 -9.20 -8.01 -11.32
CA THR A 131 -10.36 -7.34 -10.73
C THR A 131 -10.18 -5.82 -10.79
N PHE A 132 -9.00 -5.32 -10.42
CA PHE A 132 -8.70 -3.90 -10.47
C PHE A 132 -8.84 -3.34 -11.90
N MET A 133 -8.23 -4.01 -12.87
CA MET A 133 -8.29 -3.61 -14.28
C MET A 133 -9.74 -3.61 -14.82
N ARG A 134 -10.53 -4.61 -14.44
CA ARG A 134 -11.95 -4.68 -14.81
C ARG A 134 -12.73 -3.49 -14.26
N GLN A 135 -12.48 -3.12 -13.01
CA GLN A 135 -13.14 -1.97 -12.39
C GLN A 135 -12.77 -0.66 -13.10
N LEU A 136 -11.54 -0.56 -13.61
CA LEU A 136 -11.12 0.60 -14.40
C LEU A 136 -11.60 0.55 -15.86
N GLY A 137 -12.21 -0.55 -16.29
CA GLY A 137 -12.71 -0.70 -17.65
C GLY A 137 -11.63 -1.03 -18.68
N ILE A 138 -10.49 -1.60 -18.27
CA ILE A 138 -9.34 -1.83 -19.12
C ILE A 138 -8.87 -3.29 -19.13
N ALA A 139 -9.64 -4.20 -18.56
CA ALA A 139 -9.24 -5.60 -18.51
C ALA A 139 -9.26 -6.24 -19.91
N PRO A 140 -8.26 -7.09 -20.26
CA PRO A 140 -8.27 -7.82 -21.50
C PRO A 140 -9.50 -8.70 -21.63
N GLY A 141 -10.10 -8.77 -22.82
CA GLY A 141 -11.24 -9.64 -23.11
C GLY A 141 -12.58 -9.16 -22.56
N THR A 142 -12.67 -7.92 -22.10
CA THR A 142 -13.94 -7.32 -21.66
C THR A 142 -14.53 -6.41 -22.73
#